data_09c856ab370a60bec76db35245d8cf2f
#
_entry.id   09c856ab370a60bec76db35245d8cf2f
#
_cell.length_a   1.000
_cell.length_b   1.000
_cell.length_c   1.000
_cell.angle_alpha   90.00
_cell.angle_beta   90.00
_cell.angle_gamma   90.00
#
_symmetry.space_group_name_H-M   'P 1'
#
loop_
_entity.id
_entity.type
_entity.pdbx_description
1 polymer ?
#
loop_
_entity_poly.entity_id
_entity_poly.type
_entity_poly.pdbx_seq_one_letter_code
_entity_poly.pdbx_strand_id
1 'polypeptide(L)'
;MIDGLFVIDAVAHAYNHLPENWADPVLGDAMVELAYALAADPPDPKYALGRDVYLSNWQVPDVANLLFRESDTDVAVMHPLAISSFIDGYSSVAKAAEAISKYPSRFIGAYACVDPLKGDEAIRSLEEQVDLLKPMGLKLYPTSWDGTKPVSWRMDDPKLIYPLYERAAKLGLKHVAVHKAVPIGPFAVGDAYNPSDLENAATDFPHLSFEIVHGGLAFLEETAWLLARFGNIYINMEIQNIIVERRPRTFAQILLGLCKVGGTGMLDRLFWGSGGTLHHPQPGLEAFAKFEFPEDLLDNSGLFMPMRQISRENKANMLSGTFARLHGIDIEACKRAIAGDEFSRPAGAPLPKPYSTISMAGQVEEWQRERA
;
A
#
# COMPACT_ATOMS: atom_id res chain seq x y z
N MET A 1 17.68 -5.07 0.00
CA MET A 1 17.97 -4.59 1.40
C MET A 1 18.54 -3.19 1.34
N ILE A 2 18.02 -2.29 2.14
CA ILE A 2 18.55 -0.94 2.24
C ILE A 2 19.29 -0.77 3.58
N ASP A 3 20.54 -0.32 3.54
CA ASP A 3 21.42 -0.18 4.73
C ASP A 3 21.42 -1.41 5.66
N GLY A 4 21.32 -2.61 5.07
CA GLY A 4 21.25 -3.88 5.80
C GLY A 4 19.88 -4.17 6.45
N LEU A 5 18.85 -3.36 6.20
CA LEU A 5 17.48 -3.61 6.63
C LEU A 5 16.74 -4.40 5.54
N PHE A 6 16.03 -5.44 5.94
CA PHE A 6 15.16 -6.20 5.05
C PHE A 6 13.88 -5.42 4.76
N VAL A 7 13.43 -5.41 3.52
CA VAL A 7 12.27 -4.63 3.06
C VAL A 7 11.17 -5.54 2.57
N ILE A 8 10.05 -5.53 3.28
CA ILE A 8 8.77 -6.08 2.81
C ILE A 8 7.93 -4.92 2.30
N ASP A 9 7.64 -4.90 1.03
CA ASP A 9 6.64 -4.00 0.47
C ASP A 9 5.25 -4.63 0.68
N ALA A 10 4.53 -4.15 1.67
CA ALA A 10 3.23 -4.70 2.04
C ALA A 10 2.15 -4.42 0.99
N VAL A 11 2.37 -3.51 0.04
CA VAL A 11 1.41 -3.15 -1.00
C VAL A 11 2.09 -2.92 -2.34
N ALA A 12 1.91 -3.86 -3.26
CA ALA A 12 2.30 -3.72 -4.65
C ALA A 12 1.07 -3.88 -5.56
N HIS A 13 1.02 -3.09 -6.62
CA HIS A 13 -0.05 -3.12 -7.62
C HIS A 13 0.54 -3.28 -9.02
N ALA A 14 -0.22 -3.90 -9.91
CA ALA A 14 0.04 -3.93 -11.35
C ALA A 14 -1.13 -3.23 -12.06
N TYR A 15 -1.09 -1.89 -12.07
CA TYR A 15 -2.19 -1.07 -12.57
C TYR A 15 -2.50 -1.33 -14.04
N ASN A 16 -3.79 -1.24 -14.40
CA ASN A 16 -4.25 -1.14 -15.78
C ASN A 16 -4.99 0.19 -15.95
N HIS A 17 -4.28 1.17 -16.47
CA HIS A 17 -4.78 2.53 -16.66
C HIS A 17 -5.55 2.72 -17.98
N LEU A 18 -5.53 1.73 -18.87
CA LEU A 18 -6.03 1.90 -20.22
C LEU A 18 -7.55 2.13 -20.27
N PRO A 19 -8.05 2.97 -21.21
CA PRO A 19 -9.48 3.27 -21.35
C PRO A 19 -10.35 2.03 -21.55
N GLU A 20 -9.81 0.96 -22.16
CA GLU A 20 -10.51 -0.32 -22.38
C GLU A 20 -10.87 -1.03 -21.07
N ASN A 21 -10.21 -0.67 -19.96
CA ASN A 21 -10.50 -1.19 -18.63
C ASN A 21 -11.48 -0.28 -17.83
N TRP A 22 -11.91 0.85 -18.37
CA TRP A 22 -12.81 1.75 -17.64
C TRP A 22 -14.26 1.26 -17.74
N ALA A 23 -14.89 1.03 -16.60
CA ALA A 23 -16.33 0.75 -16.50
C ALA A 23 -17.16 2.01 -16.71
N ASP A 24 -16.63 3.15 -16.27
CA ASP A 24 -17.18 4.49 -16.48
C ASP A 24 -16.07 5.42 -17.00
N PRO A 25 -16.23 6.03 -18.19
CA PRO A 25 -15.18 6.86 -18.78
C PRO A 25 -14.81 8.08 -17.94
N VAL A 26 -15.77 8.72 -17.25
CA VAL A 26 -15.53 9.93 -16.43
C VAL A 26 -14.79 9.58 -15.17
N LEU A 27 -15.21 8.51 -14.49
CA LEU A 27 -14.56 8.07 -13.24
C LEU A 27 -13.22 7.43 -13.52
N GLY A 28 -13.09 6.63 -14.59
CA GLY A 28 -11.84 6.02 -15.02
C GLY A 28 -10.79 7.08 -15.33
N ASP A 29 -11.12 8.07 -16.17
CA ASP A 29 -10.25 9.18 -16.51
C ASP A 29 -9.81 9.97 -15.26
N ALA A 30 -10.75 10.36 -14.40
CA ALA A 30 -10.43 11.11 -13.18
C ALA A 30 -9.50 10.33 -12.23
N MET A 31 -9.64 9.02 -12.14
CA MET A 31 -8.78 8.16 -11.32
C MET A 31 -7.36 8.09 -11.87
N VAL A 32 -7.19 7.87 -13.17
CA VAL A 32 -5.85 7.74 -13.77
C VAL A 32 -5.12 9.08 -13.81
N GLU A 33 -5.84 10.19 -14.03
CA GLU A 33 -5.26 11.53 -13.98
C GLU A 33 -4.79 11.89 -12.55
N LEU A 34 -5.57 11.54 -11.53
CA LEU A 34 -5.15 11.72 -10.13
C LEU A 34 -3.87 10.90 -9.84
N ALA A 35 -3.84 9.64 -10.26
CA ALA A 35 -2.67 8.78 -10.05
C ALA A 35 -1.43 9.36 -10.75
N TYR A 36 -1.56 9.81 -12.00
CA TYR A 36 -0.46 10.45 -12.72
C TYR A 36 0.00 11.75 -12.04
N ALA A 37 -0.92 12.59 -11.60
CA ALA A 37 -0.59 13.86 -10.94
C ALA A 37 0.22 13.64 -9.64
N LEU A 38 -0.03 12.55 -8.92
CA LEU A 38 0.76 12.18 -7.73
C LEU A 38 2.19 11.75 -8.07
N ALA A 39 2.40 11.19 -9.27
CA ALA A 39 3.69 10.66 -9.71
C ALA A 39 4.53 11.65 -10.54
N ALA A 40 3.87 12.61 -11.23
CA ALA A 40 4.42 13.35 -12.36
C ALA A 40 5.74 14.10 -12.11
N ASP A 41 5.92 14.69 -10.91
CA ASP A 41 7.06 15.56 -10.62
C ASP A 41 7.90 15.04 -9.43
N PRO A 42 8.68 13.96 -9.61
CA PRO A 42 9.62 13.53 -8.58
C PRO A 42 10.76 14.55 -8.40
N PRO A 43 11.33 14.69 -7.19
CA PRO A 43 12.44 15.59 -6.92
C PRO A 43 13.68 15.33 -7.80
N ASP A 44 13.95 14.06 -8.12
CA ASP A 44 15.00 13.67 -9.05
C ASP A 44 14.37 13.28 -10.40
N PRO A 45 14.61 14.07 -11.48
CA PRO A 45 13.97 13.86 -12.79
C PRO A 45 14.23 12.48 -13.42
N LYS A 46 15.28 11.76 -13.01
CA LYS A 46 15.54 10.41 -13.53
C LYS A 46 14.44 9.41 -13.17
N TYR A 47 13.62 9.70 -12.14
CA TYR A 47 12.47 8.90 -11.71
C TYR A 47 11.15 9.37 -12.33
N ALA A 48 11.19 10.38 -13.18
CA ALA A 48 10.00 10.83 -13.91
C ALA A 48 9.67 9.90 -15.07
N LEU A 49 8.37 9.69 -15.29
CA LEU A 49 7.82 8.95 -16.43
C LEU A 49 6.97 9.85 -17.32
N GLY A 50 7.07 9.65 -18.63
CA GLY A 50 6.14 10.21 -19.59
C GLY A 50 4.72 9.69 -19.33
N ARG A 51 3.73 10.54 -19.58
CA ARG A 51 2.33 10.22 -19.33
C ARG A 51 1.90 8.93 -20.02
N ASP A 52 2.29 8.72 -21.27
CA ASP A 52 1.87 7.55 -22.07
C ASP A 52 2.45 6.23 -21.51
N VAL A 53 3.68 6.27 -21.00
CA VAL A 53 4.29 5.12 -20.32
C VAL A 53 3.61 4.86 -18.98
N TYR A 54 3.38 5.92 -18.20
CA TYR A 54 2.75 5.81 -16.89
C TYR A 54 1.34 5.24 -17.00
N LEU A 55 0.51 5.80 -17.89
CA LEU A 55 -0.89 5.40 -18.10
C LEU A 55 -1.06 4.14 -18.97
N SER A 56 -0.12 3.23 -18.92
CA SER A 56 -0.17 1.94 -19.62
C SER A 56 -0.81 0.83 -18.77
N ASN A 57 -0.87 -0.36 -19.35
CA ASN A 57 -1.24 -1.58 -18.65
C ASN A 57 0.03 -2.26 -18.12
N TRP A 58 0.41 -1.98 -16.86
CA TRP A 58 1.60 -2.52 -16.24
C TRP A 58 1.54 -4.04 -16.10
N GLN A 59 2.53 -4.72 -16.66
CA GLN A 59 2.62 -6.18 -16.61
C GLN A 59 3.39 -6.64 -15.36
N VAL A 60 3.07 -7.83 -14.87
CA VAL A 60 3.71 -8.41 -13.68
C VAL A 60 5.24 -8.46 -13.76
N PRO A 61 5.87 -8.83 -14.91
CA PRO A 61 7.33 -8.76 -15.03
C PRO A 61 7.92 -7.36 -14.86
N ASP A 62 7.22 -6.31 -15.34
CA ASP A 62 7.68 -4.92 -15.20
C ASP A 62 7.60 -4.48 -13.74
N VAL A 63 6.52 -4.84 -13.04
CA VAL A 63 6.38 -4.60 -11.59
C VAL A 63 7.47 -5.32 -10.80
N ALA A 64 7.76 -6.58 -11.15
CA ALA A 64 8.83 -7.36 -10.51
C ALA A 64 10.21 -6.73 -10.74
N ASN A 65 10.50 -6.29 -11.96
CA ASN A 65 11.75 -5.59 -12.27
C ASN A 65 11.87 -4.26 -11.50
N LEU A 66 10.80 -3.46 -11.47
CA LEU A 66 10.78 -2.19 -10.75
C LEU A 66 11.04 -2.38 -9.25
N LEU A 67 10.37 -3.36 -8.63
CA LEU A 67 10.49 -3.62 -7.20
C LEU A 67 11.82 -4.30 -6.84
N PHE A 68 12.20 -5.37 -7.54
CA PHE A 68 13.26 -6.25 -7.08
C PHE A 68 14.60 -6.07 -7.79
N ARG A 69 14.59 -5.46 -8.99
CA ARG A 69 15.82 -5.20 -9.76
C ARG A 69 16.26 -3.74 -9.65
N GLU A 70 15.32 -2.81 -9.74
CA GLU A 70 15.58 -1.37 -9.74
C GLU A 70 15.43 -0.70 -8.36
N SER A 71 15.00 -1.44 -7.34
CA SER A 71 14.93 -0.95 -5.96
C SER A 71 15.51 -1.94 -4.95
N ASP A 72 15.65 -1.48 -3.71
CA ASP A 72 16.11 -2.28 -2.58
C ASP A 72 14.96 -3.01 -1.86
N THR A 73 13.80 -3.17 -2.51
CA THR A 73 12.71 -4.03 -2.04
C THR A 73 13.14 -5.49 -2.12
N ASP A 74 12.99 -6.22 -1.03
CA ASP A 74 13.38 -7.63 -0.99
C ASP A 74 12.24 -8.56 -1.40
N VAL A 75 11.06 -8.35 -0.82
CA VAL A 75 9.84 -9.09 -1.14
C VAL A 75 8.62 -8.17 -1.12
N ALA A 76 7.54 -8.57 -1.78
CA ALA A 76 6.33 -7.76 -1.84
C ALA A 76 5.05 -8.61 -1.70
N VAL A 77 3.93 -7.92 -1.41
CA VAL A 77 2.59 -8.49 -1.35
C VAL A 77 1.70 -7.80 -2.37
N MET A 78 1.01 -8.57 -3.20
CA MET A 78 0.12 -8.05 -4.22
C MET A 78 -1.24 -7.67 -3.65
N HIS A 79 -1.71 -6.49 -3.98
CA HIS A 79 -3.06 -6.05 -3.67
C HIS A 79 -3.86 -5.82 -4.97
N PRO A 80 -4.78 -6.73 -5.34
CA PRO A 80 -5.82 -6.42 -6.32
C PRO A 80 -6.69 -5.26 -5.81
N LEU A 81 -7.22 -4.48 -6.73
CA LEU A 81 -8.01 -3.30 -6.43
C LEU A 81 -9.38 -3.39 -7.11
N ALA A 82 -10.40 -3.88 -6.41
CA ALA A 82 -11.78 -3.96 -6.89
C ALA A 82 -12.46 -2.57 -6.88
N ILE A 83 -11.88 -1.62 -7.61
CA ILE A 83 -12.45 -0.27 -7.78
C ILE A 83 -13.45 -0.33 -8.93
N SER A 84 -14.72 -0.09 -8.64
CA SER A 84 -15.85 -0.29 -9.54
C SER A 84 -15.88 0.59 -10.79
N SER A 85 -15.06 1.65 -10.85
CA SER A 85 -14.85 2.42 -12.08
C SER A 85 -14.01 1.69 -13.13
N PHE A 86 -13.50 0.49 -12.83
CA PHE A 86 -12.72 -0.36 -13.73
C PHE A 86 -13.37 -1.73 -13.89
N ILE A 87 -13.34 -2.27 -15.12
CA ILE A 87 -14.00 -3.52 -15.48
C ILE A 87 -13.38 -4.72 -14.75
N ASP A 88 -12.05 -4.83 -14.78
CA ASP A 88 -11.28 -5.91 -14.15
C ASP A 88 -10.55 -5.42 -12.87
N GLY A 89 -11.10 -4.39 -12.24
CA GLY A 89 -10.42 -3.64 -11.18
C GLY A 89 -9.27 -2.77 -11.69
N TYR A 90 -8.78 -1.89 -10.86
CA TYR A 90 -7.64 -1.03 -11.20
C TYR A 90 -6.30 -1.80 -11.21
N SER A 91 -6.21 -2.86 -10.42
CA SER A 91 -5.21 -3.92 -10.47
C SER A 91 -5.94 -5.26 -10.30
N SER A 92 -5.85 -6.15 -11.30
CA SER A 92 -6.71 -7.33 -11.33
C SER A 92 -6.25 -8.47 -10.41
N VAL A 93 -7.20 -9.32 -10.03
CA VAL A 93 -6.94 -10.57 -9.29
C VAL A 93 -6.06 -11.52 -10.11
N ALA A 94 -6.24 -11.55 -11.43
CA ALA A 94 -5.44 -12.38 -12.33
C ALA A 94 -3.96 -12.01 -12.30
N LYS A 95 -3.62 -10.71 -12.26
CA LYS A 95 -2.23 -10.25 -12.13
C LYS A 95 -1.63 -10.60 -10.76
N ALA A 96 -2.41 -10.56 -9.70
CA ALA A 96 -1.93 -11.01 -8.39
C ALA A 96 -1.63 -12.52 -8.39
N ALA A 97 -2.50 -13.33 -9.00
CA ALA A 97 -2.27 -14.77 -9.18
C ALA A 97 -1.03 -15.05 -10.05
N GLU A 98 -0.84 -14.31 -11.14
CA GLU A 98 0.37 -14.40 -11.96
C GLU A 98 1.63 -14.09 -11.13
N ALA A 99 1.61 -13.00 -10.35
CA ALA A 99 2.77 -12.57 -9.58
C ALA A 99 3.23 -13.63 -8.57
N ILE A 100 2.30 -14.13 -7.75
CA ILE A 100 2.62 -15.16 -6.73
C ILE A 100 2.98 -16.52 -7.35
N SER A 101 2.47 -16.83 -8.54
CA SER A 101 2.81 -18.06 -9.27
C SER A 101 4.17 -17.98 -9.97
N LYS A 102 4.45 -16.83 -10.60
CA LYS A 102 5.65 -16.65 -11.43
C LYS A 102 6.89 -16.34 -10.60
N TYR A 103 6.74 -15.58 -9.53
CA TYR A 103 7.83 -15.13 -8.66
C TYR A 103 7.55 -15.41 -7.18
N PRO A 104 7.33 -16.69 -6.79
CA PRO A 104 6.84 -17.05 -5.44
C PRO A 104 7.79 -16.71 -4.30
N SER A 105 9.11 -16.58 -4.57
CA SER A 105 10.09 -16.14 -3.57
C SER A 105 10.06 -14.63 -3.35
N ARG A 106 9.52 -13.85 -4.29
CA ARG A 106 9.52 -12.39 -4.29
C ARG A 106 8.15 -11.80 -3.99
N PHE A 107 7.09 -12.28 -4.65
CA PHE A 107 5.73 -11.97 -4.23
C PHE A 107 5.25 -13.04 -3.25
N ILE A 108 5.47 -12.76 -1.96
CA ILE A 108 5.26 -13.74 -0.87
C ILE A 108 3.79 -13.96 -0.51
N GLY A 109 2.87 -13.27 -1.16
CA GLY A 109 1.43 -13.41 -1.01
C GLY A 109 0.64 -12.33 -1.71
N ALA A 110 -0.68 -12.41 -1.55
CA ALA A 110 -1.63 -11.42 -2.06
C ALA A 110 -2.77 -11.22 -1.05
N TYR A 111 -3.50 -10.11 -1.17
CA TYR A 111 -4.78 -9.91 -0.52
C TYR A 111 -5.92 -10.26 -1.47
N ALA A 112 -7.04 -10.75 -0.95
CA ALA A 112 -8.29 -10.77 -1.68
C ALA A 112 -8.90 -9.35 -1.70
N CYS A 113 -9.65 -9.02 -2.75
CA CYS A 113 -10.34 -7.74 -2.83
C CYS A 113 -11.72 -7.92 -3.45
N VAL A 114 -12.77 -7.46 -2.78
CA VAL A 114 -14.15 -7.54 -3.25
C VAL A 114 -14.85 -6.20 -3.06
N ASP A 115 -15.89 -5.96 -3.86
CA ASP A 115 -16.80 -4.84 -3.68
C ASP A 115 -18.00 -5.27 -2.82
N PRO A 116 -18.13 -4.78 -1.58
CA PRO A 116 -19.22 -5.15 -0.69
C PRO A 116 -20.62 -4.88 -1.25
N LEU A 117 -20.76 -3.86 -2.12
CA LEU A 117 -22.03 -3.50 -2.74
C LEU A 117 -22.65 -4.66 -3.55
N LYS A 118 -21.82 -5.60 -4.01
CA LYS A 118 -22.27 -6.79 -4.74
C LYS A 118 -22.91 -7.89 -3.87
N GLY A 119 -22.98 -7.70 -2.55
CA GLY A 119 -23.67 -8.62 -1.62
C GLY A 119 -23.17 -10.07 -1.73
N ASP A 120 -24.07 -11.03 -2.04
CA ASP A 120 -23.72 -12.46 -2.16
C ASP A 120 -22.69 -12.76 -3.24
N GLU A 121 -22.61 -11.94 -4.31
CA GLU A 121 -21.58 -12.08 -5.33
C GLU A 121 -20.19 -11.74 -4.74
N ALA A 122 -20.10 -10.71 -3.88
CA ALA A 122 -18.86 -10.38 -3.20
C ALA A 122 -18.37 -11.54 -2.31
N ILE A 123 -19.28 -12.23 -1.62
CA ILE A 123 -18.95 -13.40 -0.79
C ILE A 123 -18.44 -14.55 -1.66
N ARG A 124 -19.12 -14.87 -2.76
CA ARG A 124 -18.66 -15.92 -3.71
C ARG A 124 -17.30 -15.58 -4.29
N SER A 125 -17.11 -14.32 -4.72
CA SER A 125 -15.82 -13.86 -5.24
C SER A 125 -14.70 -13.96 -4.20
N LEU A 126 -14.99 -13.67 -2.91
CA LEU A 126 -14.02 -13.87 -1.82
C LEU A 126 -13.62 -15.35 -1.71
N GLU A 127 -14.59 -16.26 -1.75
CA GLU A 127 -14.34 -17.70 -1.68
C GLU A 127 -13.46 -18.18 -2.86
N GLU A 128 -13.78 -17.77 -4.08
CA GLU A 128 -12.99 -18.07 -5.28
C GLU A 128 -11.56 -17.53 -5.18
N GLN A 129 -11.40 -16.31 -4.65
CA GLN A 129 -10.08 -15.71 -4.45
C GLN A 129 -9.29 -16.43 -3.33
N VAL A 130 -9.96 -16.95 -2.30
CA VAL A 130 -9.29 -17.76 -1.27
C VAL A 130 -8.73 -19.05 -1.86
N ASP A 131 -9.48 -19.70 -2.73
CA ASP A 131 -9.01 -20.91 -3.42
C ASP A 131 -7.84 -20.61 -4.38
N LEU A 132 -7.92 -19.49 -5.09
CA LEU A 132 -6.94 -19.11 -6.11
C LEU A 132 -5.64 -18.54 -5.51
N LEU A 133 -5.75 -17.58 -4.57
CA LEU A 133 -4.65 -16.77 -4.08
C LEU A 133 -4.10 -17.28 -2.74
N LYS A 134 -4.89 -18.00 -1.96
CA LYS A 134 -4.61 -18.28 -0.52
C LYS A 134 -4.22 -16.98 0.19
N PRO A 135 -5.08 -15.97 0.18
CA PRO A 135 -4.70 -14.60 0.48
C PRO A 135 -4.31 -14.41 1.94
N MET A 136 -3.43 -13.45 2.17
CA MET A 136 -2.96 -13.06 3.50
C MET A 136 -3.99 -12.23 4.27
N GLY A 137 -4.92 -11.58 3.57
CA GLY A 137 -5.95 -10.72 4.13
C GLY A 137 -7.00 -10.33 3.10
N LEU A 138 -7.94 -9.50 3.55
CA LEU A 138 -9.00 -8.91 2.73
C LEU A 138 -8.78 -7.41 2.58
N LYS A 139 -8.75 -6.90 1.35
CA LYS A 139 -8.68 -5.46 1.05
C LYS A 139 -10.08 -4.93 0.76
N LEU A 140 -10.46 -3.83 1.41
CA LEU A 140 -11.75 -3.15 1.21
C LEU A 140 -11.57 -1.67 0.92
N TYR A 141 -12.51 -1.13 0.16
CA TYR A 141 -12.72 0.30 -0.09
C TYR A 141 -14.03 0.75 0.55
N PRO A 142 -14.14 2.01 1.01
CA PRO A 142 -15.37 2.52 1.62
C PRO A 142 -16.38 3.04 0.59
N THR A 143 -16.12 2.86 -0.70
CA THR A 143 -16.90 3.46 -1.79
C THR A 143 -16.97 2.55 -2.99
N SER A 144 -18.07 2.66 -3.73
CA SER A 144 -18.31 1.99 -5.00
C SER A 144 -19.22 2.85 -5.90
N TRP A 145 -19.54 2.32 -7.05
CA TRP A 145 -20.45 2.88 -8.05
C TRP A 145 -21.62 1.93 -8.28
N ASP A 146 -22.85 2.41 -8.08
CA ASP A 146 -24.07 1.60 -8.22
C ASP A 146 -24.61 1.52 -9.66
N GLY A 147 -23.88 2.07 -10.62
CA GLY A 147 -24.27 2.21 -12.02
C GLY A 147 -24.89 3.57 -12.35
N THR A 148 -25.23 4.37 -11.34
CA THR A 148 -25.85 5.70 -11.51
C THR A 148 -25.12 6.80 -10.75
N LYS A 149 -24.58 6.50 -9.59
CA LYS A 149 -23.91 7.45 -8.68
C LYS A 149 -22.88 6.76 -7.79
N PRO A 150 -21.94 7.52 -7.21
CA PRO A 150 -21.08 7.05 -6.15
C PRO A 150 -21.91 6.67 -4.92
N VAL A 151 -21.56 5.54 -4.31
CA VAL A 151 -22.14 5.03 -3.06
C VAL A 151 -21.01 4.80 -2.06
N SER A 152 -21.24 5.14 -0.81
CA SER A 152 -20.28 4.94 0.26
C SER A 152 -20.93 4.26 1.45
N TRP A 153 -20.10 3.65 2.30
CA TRP A 153 -20.53 2.98 3.52
C TRP A 153 -19.48 3.09 4.62
N ARG A 154 -19.91 2.77 5.81
CA ARG A 154 -19.04 2.67 6.98
C ARG A 154 -18.51 1.23 7.11
N MET A 155 -17.31 1.09 7.66
CA MET A 155 -16.69 -0.23 7.91
C MET A 155 -17.28 -0.94 9.14
N ASP A 156 -18.17 -0.27 9.87
CA ASP A 156 -18.99 -0.83 10.94
C ASP A 156 -20.45 -1.08 10.52
N ASP A 157 -20.75 -1.11 9.22
CA ASP A 157 -22.10 -1.43 8.73
C ASP A 157 -22.41 -2.92 8.96
N PRO A 158 -23.39 -3.23 9.87
CA PRO A 158 -23.66 -4.62 10.25
C PRO A 158 -24.38 -5.42 9.15
N LYS A 159 -24.94 -4.75 8.13
CA LYS A 159 -25.66 -5.43 7.05
C LYS A 159 -24.79 -5.63 5.82
N LEU A 160 -23.88 -4.69 5.54
CA LEU A 160 -23.09 -4.72 4.34
C LEU A 160 -21.69 -5.31 4.58
N ILE A 161 -21.00 -4.90 5.64
CA ILE A 161 -19.59 -5.22 5.85
C ILE A 161 -19.38 -6.41 6.81
N TYR A 162 -20.17 -6.49 7.89
CA TYR A 162 -19.99 -7.56 8.88
C TYR A 162 -20.13 -8.96 8.30
N PRO A 163 -21.04 -9.25 7.35
CA PRO A 163 -21.09 -10.56 6.70
C PRO A 163 -19.79 -10.94 5.98
N LEU A 164 -19.08 -9.96 5.41
CA LEU A 164 -17.76 -10.18 4.79
C LEU A 164 -16.69 -10.47 5.85
N TYR A 165 -16.66 -9.73 6.97
CA TYR A 165 -15.73 -10.02 8.08
C TYR A 165 -15.94 -11.40 8.65
N GLU A 166 -17.21 -11.79 8.91
CA GLU A 166 -17.54 -13.12 9.39
C GLU A 166 -17.12 -14.21 8.39
N ARG A 167 -17.36 -13.98 7.08
CA ARG A 167 -16.98 -14.96 6.07
C ARG A 167 -15.46 -15.05 5.93
N ALA A 168 -14.76 -13.93 5.90
CA ALA A 168 -13.30 -13.87 5.87
C ALA A 168 -12.70 -14.64 7.06
N ALA A 169 -13.19 -14.40 8.27
CA ALA A 169 -12.76 -15.12 9.48
C ALA A 169 -13.01 -16.63 9.39
N LYS A 170 -14.19 -17.05 8.90
CA LYS A 170 -14.50 -18.48 8.66
C LYS A 170 -13.60 -19.13 7.62
N LEU A 171 -13.10 -18.36 6.65
CA LEU A 171 -12.14 -18.79 5.64
C LEU A 171 -10.68 -18.75 6.14
N GLY A 172 -10.46 -18.35 7.39
CA GLY A 172 -9.13 -18.29 8.02
C GLY A 172 -8.38 -16.98 7.83
N LEU A 173 -8.99 -15.98 7.19
CA LEU A 173 -8.38 -14.65 7.06
C LEU A 173 -8.49 -13.91 8.39
N LYS A 174 -7.37 -13.29 8.80
CA LYS A 174 -7.26 -12.57 10.09
C LYS A 174 -6.98 -11.08 9.92
N HIS A 175 -6.75 -10.62 8.71
CA HIS A 175 -6.30 -9.26 8.42
C HIS A 175 -7.23 -8.60 7.41
N VAL A 176 -7.62 -7.36 7.70
CA VAL A 176 -8.49 -6.56 6.84
C VAL A 176 -7.80 -5.21 6.59
N ALA A 177 -7.36 -4.98 5.38
CA ALA A 177 -6.81 -3.71 4.93
C ALA A 177 -7.96 -2.83 4.41
N VAL A 178 -8.14 -1.66 5.01
CA VAL A 178 -9.22 -0.74 4.67
C VAL A 178 -8.63 0.55 4.10
N HIS A 179 -9.02 0.89 2.88
CA HIS A 179 -8.63 2.16 2.27
C HIS A 179 -9.33 3.30 3.01
N LYS A 180 -8.56 4.16 3.67
CA LYS A 180 -9.03 5.31 4.45
C LYS A 180 -8.13 6.52 4.17
N ALA A 181 -8.48 7.66 4.72
CA ALA A 181 -7.68 8.90 4.71
C ALA A 181 -7.43 9.55 3.33
N VAL A 182 -7.49 8.81 2.23
CA VAL A 182 -7.28 9.35 0.87
C VAL A 182 -8.53 9.10 0.04
N PRO A 183 -9.40 10.10 -0.15
CA PRO A 183 -10.53 9.98 -1.08
C PRO A 183 -10.05 9.71 -2.50
N ILE A 184 -10.67 8.74 -3.16
CA ILE A 184 -10.34 8.36 -4.53
C ILE A 184 -11.39 8.87 -5.50
N GLY A 185 -10.91 9.46 -6.63
CA GLY A 185 -11.76 9.96 -7.69
C GLY A 185 -12.73 11.07 -7.25
N PRO A 186 -13.68 11.43 -8.12
CA PRO A 186 -14.68 12.47 -7.86
C PRO A 186 -15.87 11.95 -7.04
N PHE A 187 -15.65 11.10 -6.06
CA PHE A 187 -16.70 10.56 -5.20
C PHE A 187 -17.07 11.55 -4.10
N ALA A 188 -18.36 11.87 -3.95
CA ALA A 188 -18.89 12.69 -2.86
C ALA A 188 -19.10 11.80 -1.63
N VAL A 189 -18.06 11.56 -0.85
CA VAL A 189 -18.05 10.47 0.14
C VAL A 189 -17.90 10.90 1.59
N GLY A 190 -17.75 12.19 1.86
CA GLY A 190 -17.78 12.71 3.21
C GLY A 190 -17.00 11.86 4.23
N ASP A 191 -17.70 11.34 5.22
CA ASP A 191 -17.13 10.59 6.32
C ASP A 191 -16.66 9.16 5.99
N ALA A 192 -16.93 8.64 4.81
CA ALA A 192 -16.58 7.24 4.48
C ALA A 192 -15.06 6.97 4.56
N TYR A 193 -14.23 7.99 4.35
CA TYR A 193 -12.76 7.90 4.49
C TYR A 193 -12.25 8.21 5.89
N ASN A 194 -13.11 8.67 6.81
CA ASN A 194 -12.74 8.82 8.22
C ASN A 194 -12.61 7.42 8.86
N PRO A 195 -11.50 7.10 9.54
CA PRO A 195 -11.29 5.79 10.13
C PRO A 195 -12.06 5.54 11.43
N SER A 196 -12.82 6.50 11.95
CA SER A 196 -13.56 6.38 13.22
C SER A 196 -14.58 5.23 13.24
N ASP A 197 -15.06 4.79 12.09
CA ASP A 197 -15.92 3.61 11.96
C ASP A 197 -15.22 2.29 12.29
N LEU A 198 -13.89 2.26 12.29
CA LEU A 198 -13.13 1.09 12.72
C LEU A 198 -13.15 0.87 14.23
N GLU A 199 -13.59 1.83 15.04
CA GLU A 199 -13.74 1.66 16.49
C GLU A 199 -14.72 0.52 16.81
N ASN A 200 -15.92 0.55 16.21
CA ASN A 200 -16.90 -0.52 16.38
C ASN A 200 -16.42 -1.83 15.73
N ALA A 201 -15.90 -1.78 14.51
CA ALA A 201 -15.40 -2.96 13.82
C ALA A 201 -14.29 -3.68 14.62
N ALA A 202 -13.33 -2.93 15.19
CA ALA A 202 -12.23 -3.49 15.98
C ALA A 202 -12.72 -4.07 17.32
N THR A 203 -13.81 -3.51 17.88
CA THR A 203 -14.47 -4.00 19.10
C THR A 203 -15.25 -5.29 18.83
N ASP A 204 -16.04 -5.32 17.76
CA ASP A 204 -16.94 -6.42 17.43
C ASP A 204 -16.19 -7.64 16.87
N PHE A 205 -15.03 -7.38 16.22
CA PHE A 205 -14.15 -8.40 15.65
C PHE A 205 -12.75 -8.36 16.26
N PRO A 206 -12.58 -8.64 17.58
CA PRO A 206 -11.30 -8.53 18.26
C PRO A 206 -10.25 -9.56 17.78
N HIS A 207 -10.68 -10.58 17.05
CA HIS A 207 -9.83 -11.60 16.42
C HIS A 207 -9.34 -11.22 15.01
N LEU A 208 -9.85 -10.12 14.44
CA LEU A 208 -9.35 -9.55 13.20
C LEU A 208 -8.40 -8.38 13.50
N SER A 209 -7.37 -8.24 12.71
CA SER A 209 -6.51 -7.06 12.67
C SER A 209 -6.93 -6.15 11.52
N PHE A 210 -7.03 -4.87 11.78
CA PHE A 210 -7.43 -3.86 10.79
C PHE A 210 -6.22 -2.99 10.42
N GLU A 211 -5.96 -2.89 9.14
CA GLU A 211 -4.91 -2.05 8.56
C GLU A 211 -5.54 -0.78 7.97
N ILE A 212 -5.26 0.37 8.57
CA ILE A 212 -5.68 1.65 8.01
C ILE A 212 -4.68 2.02 6.91
N VAL A 213 -5.07 1.77 5.66
CA VAL A 213 -4.24 2.12 4.49
C VAL A 213 -4.24 3.63 4.31
N HIS A 214 -3.05 4.21 4.10
CA HIS A 214 -2.78 5.66 4.08
C HIS A 214 -3.04 6.37 5.43
N GLY A 215 -3.04 5.62 6.53
CA GLY A 215 -3.40 6.18 7.84
C GLY A 215 -2.59 7.41 8.22
N GLY A 216 -3.29 8.45 8.66
CA GLY A 216 -2.68 9.72 9.08
C GLY A 216 -2.52 10.77 7.98
N LEU A 217 -2.78 10.48 6.70
CA LEU A 217 -2.75 11.51 5.64
C LEU A 217 -3.90 12.50 5.79
N ALA A 218 -5.10 12.00 6.07
CA ALA A 218 -6.19 12.81 6.61
C ALA A 218 -6.71 12.15 7.89
N PHE A 219 -7.51 12.84 8.68
CA PHE A 219 -8.07 12.33 9.94
C PHE A 219 -6.98 11.83 10.91
N LEU A 220 -5.90 12.60 11.02
CA LEU A 220 -4.71 12.23 11.79
C LEU A 220 -5.02 12.02 13.28
N GLU A 221 -5.86 12.89 13.87
CA GLU A 221 -6.25 12.82 15.28
C GLU A 221 -7.06 11.55 15.58
N GLU A 222 -8.07 11.27 14.78
CA GLU A 222 -8.91 10.09 14.88
C GLU A 222 -8.07 8.81 14.73
N THR A 223 -7.16 8.82 13.76
CA THR A 223 -6.25 7.70 13.52
C THR A 223 -5.33 7.46 14.71
N ALA A 224 -4.76 8.52 15.30
CA ALA A 224 -3.87 8.43 16.47
C ALA A 224 -4.59 7.86 17.70
N TRP A 225 -5.83 8.29 17.96
CA TRP A 225 -6.64 7.76 19.05
C TRP A 225 -7.02 6.29 18.84
N LEU A 226 -7.40 5.89 17.61
CA LEU A 226 -7.66 4.49 17.28
C LEU A 226 -6.41 3.63 17.50
N LEU A 227 -5.27 4.06 16.99
CA LEU A 227 -4.01 3.34 17.13
C LEU A 227 -3.61 3.16 18.59
N ALA A 228 -3.81 4.17 19.44
CA ALA A 228 -3.47 4.10 20.86
C ALA A 228 -4.43 3.22 21.68
N ARG A 229 -5.71 3.14 21.30
CA ARG A 229 -6.76 2.45 22.08
C ARG A 229 -6.93 0.98 21.69
N PHE A 230 -6.71 0.62 20.42
CA PHE A 230 -7.01 -0.72 19.89
C PHE A 230 -5.73 -1.47 19.52
N GLY A 231 -5.49 -2.60 20.17
CA GLY A 231 -4.33 -3.46 19.92
C GLY A 231 -4.33 -4.14 18.55
N ASN A 232 -5.49 -4.23 17.91
CA ASN A 232 -5.69 -4.83 16.59
C ASN A 232 -5.81 -3.83 15.45
N ILE A 233 -5.46 -2.55 15.66
CA ILE A 233 -5.35 -1.52 14.60
C ILE A 233 -3.88 -1.32 14.22
N TYR A 234 -3.59 -1.29 12.94
CA TYR A 234 -2.28 -1.07 12.33
C TYR A 234 -2.36 0.02 11.26
N ILE A 235 -1.21 0.63 10.94
CA ILE A 235 -1.13 1.65 9.88
C ILE A 235 -0.29 1.10 8.73
N ASN A 236 -0.92 1.03 7.57
CA ASN A 236 -0.25 0.74 6.31
C ASN A 236 0.17 2.06 5.65
N MET A 237 1.47 2.24 5.46
CA MET A 237 2.08 3.50 5.05
C MET A 237 2.13 3.70 3.53
N GLU A 238 1.34 2.98 2.77
CA GLU A 238 1.26 3.18 1.32
C GLU A 238 1.06 4.66 0.97
N ILE A 239 1.68 5.14 -0.11
CA ILE A 239 1.78 6.56 -0.55
C ILE A 239 2.72 7.40 0.33
N GLN A 240 2.91 7.09 1.61
CA GLN A 240 3.79 7.89 2.48
C GLN A 240 5.27 7.81 2.06
N ASN A 241 5.65 6.80 1.26
CA ASN A 241 6.95 6.72 0.59
C ASN A 241 7.20 7.95 -0.31
N ILE A 242 6.18 8.49 -0.97
CA ILE A 242 6.26 9.72 -1.78
C ILE A 242 6.45 10.95 -0.87
N ILE A 243 5.81 10.94 0.30
CA ILE A 243 5.85 12.09 1.22
C ILE A 243 7.22 12.18 1.90
N VAL A 244 7.81 11.06 2.34
CA VAL A 244 9.13 11.09 2.98
C VAL A 244 10.20 11.58 2.00
N GLU A 245 10.10 11.25 0.72
CA GLU A 245 10.98 11.75 -0.33
C GLU A 245 10.80 13.25 -0.57
N ARG A 246 9.56 13.68 -0.82
CA ARG A 246 9.26 15.04 -1.30
C ARG A 246 9.11 16.06 -0.19
N ARG A 247 8.63 15.65 0.98
CA ARG A 247 8.25 16.52 2.12
C ARG A 247 8.61 15.84 3.45
N PRO A 248 9.90 15.64 3.76
CA PRO A 248 10.33 14.88 4.94
C PRO A 248 9.85 15.50 6.26
N ARG A 249 9.71 16.83 6.33
CA ARG A 249 9.14 17.49 7.51
C ARG A 249 7.64 17.21 7.68
N THR A 250 6.88 17.17 6.60
CA THR A 250 5.46 16.79 6.64
C THR A 250 5.32 15.32 7.06
N PHE A 251 6.17 14.44 6.54
CA PHE A 251 6.22 13.05 6.95
C PHE A 251 6.51 12.90 8.45
N ALA A 252 7.48 13.69 8.98
CA ALA A 252 7.74 13.74 10.41
C ALA A 252 6.51 14.14 11.23
N GLN A 253 5.77 15.17 10.78
CA GLN A 253 4.55 15.62 11.44
C GLN A 253 3.45 14.55 11.43
N ILE A 254 3.32 13.79 10.36
CA ILE A 254 2.37 12.66 10.27
C ILE A 254 2.76 11.58 11.27
N LEU A 255 4.00 11.10 11.27
CA LEU A 255 4.45 10.04 12.18
C LEU A 255 4.36 10.46 13.65
N LEU A 256 4.81 11.66 13.97
CA LEU A 256 4.72 12.20 15.34
C LEU A 256 3.25 12.38 15.74
N GLY A 257 2.40 12.82 14.82
CA GLY A 257 0.97 12.93 15.04
C GLY A 257 0.30 11.57 15.32
N LEU A 258 0.64 10.52 14.59
CA LEU A 258 0.17 9.16 14.85
C LEU A 258 0.62 8.63 16.22
N CYS A 259 1.81 9.02 16.65
CA CYS A 259 2.39 8.57 17.90
C CYS A 259 2.02 9.45 19.11
N LYS A 260 1.41 10.62 18.91
CA LYS A 260 1.25 11.65 19.98
C LYS A 260 0.51 11.16 21.21
N VAL A 261 -0.40 10.20 21.09
CA VAL A 261 -1.21 9.65 22.19
C VAL A 261 -0.45 8.50 22.89
N GLY A 262 0.03 7.52 22.13
CA GLY A 262 0.65 6.29 22.63
C GLY A 262 2.18 6.33 22.73
N GLY A 263 2.81 7.43 22.33
CA GLY A 263 4.26 7.58 22.32
C GLY A 263 4.96 6.87 21.16
N THR A 264 6.29 6.92 21.12
CA THR A 264 7.12 6.40 20.02
C THR A 264 6.94 4.89 19.79
N GLY A 265 6.51 4.12 20.80
CA GLY A 265 6.18 2.70 20.63
C GLY A 265 5.08 2.41 19.60
N MET A 266 4.27 3.42 19.23
CA MET A 266 3.26 3.26 18.17
C MET A 266 3.90 3.05 16.79
N LEU A 267 5.15 3.45 16.56
CA LEU A 267 5.90 3.16 15.33
C LEU A 267 5.98 1.66 15.05
N ASP A 268 5.97 0.81 16.06
CA ASP A 268 6.01 -0.64 15.91
C ASP A 268 4.69 -1.26 15.42
N ARG A 269 3.70 -0.43 15.14
CA ARG A 269 2.41 -0.82 14.52
C ARG A 269 2.18 -0.21 13.15
N LEU A 270 3.22 0.46 12.63
CA LEU A 270 3.25 0.98 11.28
C LEU A 270 4.08 0.04 10.40
N PHE A 271 3.74 -0.09 9.11
CA PHE A 271 4.53 -0.85 8.16
C PHE A 271 4.52 -0.24 6.76
N TRP A 272 5.59 -0.52 6.04
CA TRP A 272 5.92 0.03 4.74
C TRP A 272 5.06 -0.55 3.63
N GLY A 273 4.67 0.29 2.67
CA GLY A 273 4.08 -0.07 1.39
C GLY A 273 4.40 1.01 0.35
N SER A 274 4.73 0.62 -0.87
CA SER A 274 5.06 1.57 -1.93
C SER A 274 3.88 1.95 -2.83
N GLY A 275 2.88 1.08 -2.94
CA GLY A 275 1.84 1.18 -3.96
C GLY A 275 2.31 0.69 -5.34
N GLY A 276 3.45 0.00 -5.39
CA GLY A 276 4.00 -0.60 -6.62
C GLY A 276 4.36 0.44 -7.67
N THR A 277 3.64 0.45 -8.81
CA THR A 277 3.97 1.31 -9.95
C THR A 277 3.40 2.74 -9.87
N LEU A 278 2.76 3.11 -8.75
CA LEU A 278 2.30 4.50 -8.56
C LEU A 278 3.46 5.49 -8.58
N HIS A 279 4.59 5.12 -7.98
CA HIS A 279 5.83 5.87 -7.96
C HIS A 279 7.00 4.91 -7.87
N HIS A 280 8.18 5.28 -8.39
CA HIS A 280 9.36 4.42 -8.25
C HIS A 280 9.71 4.22 -6.77
N PRO A 281 9.85 2.97 -6.27
CA PRO A 281 9.98 2.72 -4.83
C PRO A 281 11.31 3.17 -4.22
N GLN A 282 12.41 3.20 -5.00
CA GLN A 282 13.76 3.46 -4.50
C GLN A 282 13.94 4.81 -3.81
N PRO A 283 13.50 5.96 -4.36
CA PRO A 283 13.70 7.26 -3.72
C PRO A 283 13.08 7.35 -2.33
N GLY A 284 11.87 6.81 -2.18
CA GLY A 284 11.19 6.76 -0.89
C GLY A 284 11.94 5.88 0.13
N LEU A 285 12.47 4.72 -0.29
CA LEU A 285 13.28 3.85 0.57
C LEU A 285 14.56 4.55 1.02
N GLU A 286 15.28 5.20 0.10
CA GLU A 286 16.50 5.95 0.44
C GLU A 286 16.23 7.10 1.40
N ALA A 287 15.13 7.84 1.16
CA ALA A 287 14.73 8.92 2.04
C ALA A 287 14.35 8.40 3.43
N PHE A 288 13.59 7.29 3.52
CA PHE A 288 13.20 6.68 4.79
C PHE A 288 14.41 6.09 5.55
N ALA A 289 15.34 5.45 4.88
CA ALA A 289 16.54 4.91 5.52
C ALA A 289 17.35 5.99 6.25
N LYS A 290 17.44 7.19 5.66
CA LYS A 290 18.15 8.37 6.21
C LYS A 290 17.28 9.23 7.11
N PHE A 291 15.97 8.96 7.18
CA PHE A 291 15.03 9.83 7.88
C PHE A 291 15.29 9.90 9.39
N GLU A 292 15.22 11.11 9.90
CA GLU A 292 15.22 11.43 11.34
C GLU A 292 14.15 12.48 11.61
N PHE A 293 13.58 12.46 12.80
CA PHE A 293 12.68 13.53 13.22
C PHE A 293 13.46 14.82 13.44
N PRO A 294 13.00 15.97 12.90
CA PRO A 294 13.54 17.27 13.26
C PRO A 294 13.43 17.50 14.78
N GLU A 295 14.52 17.93 15.41
CA GLU A 295 14.58 18.11 16.86
C GLU A 295 13.51 19.06 17.39
N ASP A 296 13.24 20.15 16.66
CA ASP A 296 12.22 21.14 17.02
C ASP A 296 10.79 20.57 17.00
N LEU A 297 10.56 19.47 16.28
CA LEU A 297 9.27 18.76 16.30
C LEU A 297 9.18 17.76 17.46
N LEU A 298 10.29 17.15 17.88
CA LEU A 298 10.31 16.19 18.98
C LEU A 298 9.89 16.83 20.31
N ASP A 299 10.40 18.01 20.61
CA ASP A 299 10.21 18.70 21.91
C ASP A 299 8.73 18.99 22.24
N ASN A 300 7.84 19.01 21.25
CA ASN A 300 6.47 19.47 21.41
C ASN A 300 5.41 18.47 20.87
N SER A 301 5.77 17.22 20.57
CA SER A 301 4.88 16.34 19.80
C SER A 301 4.07 15.35 20.61
N GLY A 302 4.47 15.01 21.84
CA GLY A 302 3.75 14.03 22.68
C GLY A 302 2.72 14.68 23.59
N LEU A 303 1.52 14.07 23.72
CA LEU A 303 0.50 14.54 24.65
C LEU A 303 0.80 14.14 26.11
N PHE A 304 1.22 12.89 26.32
CA PHE A 304 1.38 12.32 27.65
C PHE A 304 2.82 11.87 27.94
N MET A 305 3.62 11.68 26.90
CA MET A 305 4.99 11.19 26.99
C MET A 305 5.87 11.95 26.00
N PRO A 306 7.15 12.19 26.33
CA PRO A 306 8.09 12.78 25.38
C PRO A 306 8.31 11.81 24.20
N MET A 307 8.33 12.37 23.01
CA MET A 307 8.67 11.63 21.81
C MET A 307 10.19 11.43 21.74
N ARG A 308 10.60 10.27 21.22
CA ARG A 308 12.02 9.93 21.03
C ARG A 308 12.35 9.91 19.56
N GLN A 309 13.62 10.10 19.22
CA GLN A 309 14.11 9.94 17.86
C GLN A 309 13.81 8.54 17.34
N ILE A 310 13.47 8.45 16.05
CA ILE A 310 13.29 7.17 15.37
C ILE A 310 14.60 6.38 15.38
N SER A 311 14.57 5.19 15.94
CA SER A 311 15.74 4.32 16.03
C SER A 311 15.88 3.45 14.77
N ARG A 312 17.07 2.84 14.60
CA ARG A 312 17.28 1.81 13.58
C ARG A 312 16.31 0.61 13.75
N GLU A 313 15.99 0.26 15.00
CA GLU A 313 15.03 -0.81 15.30
C GLU A 313 13.61 -0.43 14.85
N ASN A 314 13.16 0.80 15.12
CA ASN A 314 11.87 1.28 14.60
C ASN A 314 11.84 1.21 13.07
N LYS A 315 12.90 1.66 12.38
CA LYS A 315 12.98 1.55 10.91
C LYS A 315 12.92 0.10 10.44
N ALA A 316 13.62 -0.83 11.09
CA ALA A 316 13.57 -2.25 10.78
C ALA A 316 12.16 -2.82 10.97
N ASN A 317 11.50 -2.45 12.07
CA ASN A 317 10.12 -2.85 12.33
C ASN A 317 9.17 -2.30 11.27
N MET A 318 9.28 -1.03 10.92
CA MET A 318 8.43 -0.40 9.90
C MET A 318 8.68 -0.96 8.50
N LEU A 319 9.92 -1.26 8.12
CA LEU A 319 10.24 -1.81 6.80
C LEU A 319 9.87 -3.30 6.65
N SER A 320 9.83 -4.07 7.74
CA SER A 320 9.55 -5.50 7.64
C SER A 320 9.00 -6.14 8.92
N GLY A 321 9.55 -5.81 10.07
CA GLY A 321 9.31 -6.56 11.33
C GLY A 321 7.84 -6.55 11.77
N THR A 322 7.16 -5.41 11.65
CA THR A 322 5.74 -5.28 12.01
C THR A 322 4.86 -6.15 11.12
N PHE A 323 5.03 -6.06 9.80
CA PHE A 323 4.27 -6.86 8.86
C PHE A 323 4.58 -8.35 9.01
N ALA A 324 5.86 -8.69 9.20
CA ALA A 324 6.27 -10.07 9.40
C ALA A 324 5.66 -10.70 10.67
N ARG A 325 5.63 -9.96 11.79
CA ARG A 325 4.97 -10.43 13.03
C ARG A 325 3.46 -10.59 12.85
N LEU A 326 2.83 -9.63 12.17
CA LEU A 326 1.39 -9.63 11.92
C LEU A 326 0.96 -10.86 11.12
N HIS A 327 1.74 -11.24 10.11
CA HIS A 327 1.42 -12.33 9.19
C HIS A 327 2.17 -13.64 9.44
N GLY A 328 3.01 -13.70 10.47
CA GLY A 328 3.79 -14.92 10.78
C GLY A 328 4.87 -15.24 9.74
N ILE A 329 5.46 -14.22 9.11
CA ILE A 329 6.49 -14.38 8.08
C ILE A 329 7.86 -14.58 8.74
N ASP A 330 8.58 -15.65 8.35
CA ASP A 330 9.99 -15.85 8.69
C ASP A 330 10.89 -15.06 7.72
N ILE A 331 11.38 -13.91 8.16
CA ILE A 331 12.28 -13.05 7.38
C ILE A 331 13.55 -13.79 6.96
N GLU A 332 14.11 -14.66 7.81
CA GLU A 332 15.33 -15.41 7.47
C GLU A 332 15.04 -16.48 6.40
N ALA A 333 13.84 -17.07 6.41
CA ALA A 333 13.41 -17.95 5.33
C ALA A 333 13.25 -17.16 4.01
N CYS A 334 12.65 -15.95 4.04
CA CYS A 334 12.58 -15.09 2.87
C CYS A 334 13.97 -14.75 2.31
N LYS A 335 14.91 -14.35 3.17
CA LYS A 335 16.30 -14.07 2.76
C LYS A 335 16.96 -15.26 2.07
N ARG A 336 16.76 -16.47 2.60
CA ARG A 336 17.28 -17.69 1.98
C ARG A 336 16.61 -17.98 0.63
N ALA A 337 15.32 -17.77 0.52
CA ALA A 337 14.54 -18.04 -0.69
C ALA A 337 14.91 -17.13 -1.87
N ILE A 338 15.30 -15.87 -1.58
CA ILE A 338 15.69 -14.89 -2.61
C ILE A 338 17.19 -14.91 -2.91
N ALA A 339 17.99 -15.65 -2.14
CA ALA A 339 19.43 -15.67 -2.33
C ALA A 339 19.81 -16.35 -3.65
N GLY A 340 20.41 -15.59 -4.57
CA GLY A 340 20.85 -16.08 -5.87
C GLY A 340 19.76 -16.27 -6.92
N ASP A 341 18.56 -15.73 -6.70
CA ASP A 341 17.51 -15.68 -7.71
C ASP A 341 17.85 -14.67 -8.85
N GLU A 342 16.99 -14.59 -9.85
CA GLU A 342 17.18 -13.72 -11.02
C GLU A 342 17.23 -12.20 -10.71
N PHE A 343 16.78 -11.77 -9.53
CA PHE A 343 16.81 -10.39 -9.07
C PHE A 343 17.97 -10.10 -8.10
N SER A 344 18.72 -11.14 -7.70
CA SER A 344 19.83 -10.99 -6.77
C SER A 344 20.96 -10.19 -7.38
N ARG A 345 21.52 -9.25 -6.60
CA ARG A 345 22.67 -8.44 -7.00
C ARG A 345 23.88 -8.77 -6.13
N PRO A 346 25.09 -8.71 -6.69
CA PRO A 346 26.31 -8.76 -5.89
C PRO A 346 26.30 -7.66 -4.81
N ALA A 347 26.87 -7.94 -3.66
CA ALA A 347 26.96 -6.95 -2.58
C ALA A 347 27.70 -5.70 -3.07
N GLY A 348 27.11 -4.52 -2.86
CA GLY A 348 27.65 -3.23 -3.29
C GLY A 348 27.49 -2.91 -4.79
N ALA A 349 26.87 -3.79 -5.57
CA ALA A 349 26.55 -3.46 -6.95
C ALA A 349 25.50 -2.32 -7.01
N PRO A 350 25.68 -1.32 -7.91
CA PRO A 350 24.70 -0.25 -8.06
C PRO A 350 23.37 -0.81 -8.60
N LEU A 351 22.29 -0.09 -8.31
CA LEU A 351 21.01 -0.33 -8.96
C LEU A 351 21.10 0.01 -10.45
N PRO A 352 20.34 -0.67 -11.31
CA PRO A 352 20.12 -0.24 -12.68
C PRO A 352 19.59 1.20 -12.73
N LYS A 353 19.73 1.85 -13.88
CA LYS A 353 19.09 3.14 -14.14
C LYS A 353 17.56 2.96 -13.97
N PRO A 354 16.85 3.91 -13.32
CA PRO A 354 15.41 3.82 -13.16
C PRO A 354 14.68 3.57 -14.48
N TYR A 355 13.74 2.65 -14.45
CA TYR A 355 12.92 2.21 -15.59
C TYR A 355 13.69 1.61 -16.77
N SER A 356 14.96 1.23 -16.57
CA SER A 356 15.78 0.64 -17.66
C SER A 356 15.53 -0.87 -17.84
N THR A 357 14.84 -1.52 -16.92
CA THR A 357 14.61 -2.98 -16.94
C THR A 357 13.15 -3.37 -17.22
N ILE A 358 12.27 -2.38 -17.40
CA ILE A 358 10.88 -2.61 -17.80
C ILE A 358 10.74 -2.78 -19.31
N SER A 359 9.67 -3.40 -19.77
CA SER A 359 9.39 -3.62 -21.20
C SER A 359 9.32 -2.34 -22.02
N MET A 360 8.94 -1.22 -21.39
CA MET A 360 8.81 0.10 -22.00
C MET A 360 10.08 0.97 -21.87
N ALA A 361 11.23 0.42 -21.49
CA ALA A 361 12.47 1.17 -21.25
C ALA A 361 12.89 2.10 -22.41
N GLY A 362 12.73 1.65 -23.66
CA GLY A 362 13.04 2.45 -24.85
C GLY A 362 12.20 3.73 -24.95
N GLN A 363 10.90 3.64 -24.62
CA GLN A 363 9.99 4.80 -24.62
C GLN A 363 10.34 5.78 -23.48
N VAL A 364 10.75 5.27 -22.32
CA VAL A 364 11.22 6.09 -21.20
C VAL A 364 12.49 6.87 -21.61
N GLU A 365 13.47 6.21 -22.23
CA GLU A 365 14.71 6.85 -22.67
C GLU A 365 14.47 7.92 -23.74
N GLU A 366 13.57 7.68 -24.68
CA GLU A 366 13.19 8.64 -25.69
C GLU A 366 12.55 9.89 -25.06
N TRP A 367 11.56 9.69 -24.21
CA TRP A 367 10.88 10.77 -23.50
C TRP A 367 11.83 11.60 -22.59
N GLN A 368 12.78 10.94 -21.89
CA GLN A 368 13.77 11.62 -21.06
C GLN A 368 14.77 12.44 -21.90
N ARG A 369 15.16 11.95 -23.09
CA ARG A 369 16.05 12.70 -24.01
C ARG A 369 15.42 13.96 -24.58
N GLU A 370 14.11 13.95 -24.83
CA GLU A 370 13.39 15.12 -25.33
C GLU A 370 13.28 16.27 -24.31
N ARG A 371 13.52 15.98 -23.04
CA ARG A 371 13.42 16.95 -21.94
C ARG A 371 14.75 17.35 -21.30
N ALA A 372 15.84 16.70 -21.69
CA ALA A 372 17.19 17.03 -21.26
C ALA A 372 17.80 18.15 -22.12
#